data_f653981b2d7cae493bf7111d71179505
#
_entry.id   f653981b2d7cae493bf7111d71179505
#
_cell.length_a   1.000
_cell.length_b   1.000
_cell.length_c   1.000
_cell.angle_alpha   90.00
_cell.angle_beta   90.00
_cell.angle_gamma   90.00
#
_symmetry.space_group_name_H-M   'P 1'
#
loop_
_entity.id
_entity.type
_entity.pdbx_description
1 polymer ?
#
loop_
_entity_poly.entity_id
_entity_poly.type
_entity_poly.pdbx_seq_one_letter_code
_entity_poly.pdbx_strand_id
1 'polypeptide(L)'
;MKILRTKNDLKEATNKIKNLGFVPTMGSLHNGHISLIKKSKLKCNKTLVSIYVNPKQFNNKKDFSKYPRNITRDLKILKKFKVNYVFIPSTKEIFKEKRIKKIILPNNQKILCAKFRKGHFEGVLDIMDRFIKLINPKLTFMGEKDYQQLFLVNKFISNKYKNKIYLCKTVRAKNFLALSSRNYLLSKNELNKAGQIAKYLFKLKSTLKNNNQIHNNILIKKKELQKKFNIKIDYLEVRNEKNLTALTKNKKIRLFVAYYINKVRLIDNF
;
A
#
# COMPACT_ATOMS: atom_id res chain seq x y z
N MET A 1 17.89 14.55 11.04
CA MET A 1 16.48 14.37 10.62
C MET A 1 15.72 15.66 10.91
N LYS A 2 15.27 16.37 9.85
CA LYS A 2 14.44 17.59 9.97
C LYS A 2 12.97 17.21 9.88
N ILE A 3 12.13 17.69 10.79
CA ILE A 3 10.68 17.49 10.76
C ILE A 3 10.06 18.69 10.07
N LEU A 4 9.22 18.44 9.08
CA LEU A 4 8.57 19.43 8.22
C LEU A 4 7.06 19.33 8.43
N ARG A 5 6.36 20.42 8.67
CA ARG A 5 4.93 20.44 8.97
C ARG A 5 4.10 21.20 7.94
N THR A 6 4.71 22.18 7.30
CA THR A 6 4.07 23.04 6.29
C THR A 6 4.63 22.81 4.89
N LYS A 7 3.93 23.28 3.88
CA LYS A 7 4.41 23.29 2.49
C LYS A 7 5.66 24.15 2.33
N ASN A 8 5.75 25.24 3.08
CA ASN A 8 6.91 26.13 3.06
C ASN A 8 8.15 25.43 3.62
N ASP A 9 8.05 24.80 4.83
CA ASP A 9 9.16 24.01 5.39
C ASP A 9 9.66 22.96 4.39
N LEU A 10 8.71 22.29 3.70
CA LEU A 10 9.04 21.27 2.73
C LEU A 10 9.79 21.86 1.53
N LYS A 11 9.27 22.94 0.94
CA LYS A 11 9.87 23.62 -0.21
C LYS A 11 11.29 24.09 0.12
N GLU A 12 11.47 24.80 1.24
CA GLU A 12 12.78 25.26 1.68
C GLU A 12 13.78 24.12 1.88
N ALA A 13 13.34 23.01 2.49
CA ALA A 13 14.21 21.87 2.78
C ALA A 13 14.58 21.06 1.54
N THR A 14 13.79 21.09 0.47
CA THR A 14 13.94 20.15 -0.65
C THR A 14 14.18 20.77 -2.02
N ASN A 15 14.03 22.08 -2.20
CA ASN A 15 14.11 22.79 -3.49
C ASN A 15 15.43 22.56 -4.26
N LYS A 16 16.56 22.40 -3.55
CA LYS A 16 17.89 22.18 -4.15
C LYS A 16 18.27 20.72 -4.31
N ILE A 17 17.37 19.77 -3.97
CA ILE A 17 17.70 18.34 -3.97
C ILE A 17 17.29 17.69 -5.29
N LYS A 18 18.24 17.45 -6.18
CA LYS A 18 18.00 16.83 -7.50
C LYS A 18 17.63 15.33 -7.41
N ASN A 19 18.12 14.59 -6.42
CA ASN A 19 17.89 13.15 -6.27
C ASN A 19 17.27 12.84 -4.91
N LEU A 20 15.97 13.23 -4.76
CA LEU A 20 15.16 13.00 -3.59
C LEU A 20 14.36 11.71 -3.73
N GLY A 21 14.47 10.81 -2.75
CA GLY A 21 13.62 9.64 -2.61
C GLY A 21 12.45 9.93 -1.67
N PHE A 22 11.25 9.52 -2.05
CA PHE A 22 10.03 9.68 -1.26
C PHE A 22 9.46 8.33 -0.83
N VAL A 23 9.14 8.21 0.46
CA VAL A 23 8.49 7.04 1.05
C VAL A 23 7.16 7.49 1.68
N PRO A 24 6.02 7.34 0.98
CA PRO A 24 4.71 7.67 1.53
C PRO A 24 4.29 6.65 2.59
N THR A 25 3.91 7.12 3.79
CA THR A 25 3.38 6.27 4.87
C THR A 25 2.21 6.94 5.58
N MET A 26 1.40 6.12 6.24
CA MET A 26 0.39 6.58 7.18
C MET A 26 0.84 6.46 8.64
N GLY A 27 2.15 6.29 8.90
CA GLY A 27 2.69 6.01 10.23
C GLY A 27 2.49 4.56 10.66
N SER A 28 2.62 4.32 11.97
CA SER A 28 2.64 2.97 12.56
C SER A 28 3.67 2.06 11.87
N LEU A 29 4.91 2.55 11.84
CA LEU A 29 5.99 1.98 11.04
C LEU A 29 6.37 0.57 11.51
N HIS A 30 6.68 -0.28 10.54
CA HIS A 30 7.14 -1.65 10.72
C HIS A 30 8.26 -1.99 9.71
N ASN A 31 8.85 -3.18 9.80
CA ASN A 31 9.98 -3.59 8.96
C ASN A 31 9.70 -3.51 7.45
N GLY A 32 8.44 -3.60 7.01
CA GLY A 32 8.04 -3.32 5.64
C GLY A 32 8.37 -1.88 5.22
N HIS A 33 8.00 -0.88 6.03
CA HIS A 33 8.35 0.53 5.77
C HIS A 33 9.87 0.76 5.86
N ILE A 34 10.53 0.10 6.81
CA ILE A 34 12.00 0.18 6.95
C ILE A 34 12.71 -0.32 5.69
N SER A 35 12.20 -1.37 5.04
CA SER A 35 12.76 -1.86 3.78
C SER A 35 12.67 -0.81 2.66
N LEU A 36 11.56 -0.05 2.57
CA LEU A 36 11.41 1.05 1.62
C LEU A 36 12.44 2.17 1.90
N ILE A 37 12.58 2.55 3.16
CA ILE A 37 13.55 3.58 3.60
C ILE A 37 14.98 3.17 3.26
N LYS A 38 15.37 1.93 3.55
CA LYS A 38 16.69 1.40 3.19
C LYS A 38 16.92 1.46 1.68
N LYS A 39 15.94 1.07 0.86
CA LYS A 39 16.03 1.15 -0.60
C LYS A 39 16.12 2.60 -1.09
N SER A 40 15.37 3.52 -0.49
CA SER A 40 15.46 4.96 -0.79
C SER A 40 16.86 5.49 -0.51
N LYS A 41 17.43 5.18 0.63
CA LYS A 41 18.78 5.61 1.01
C LYS A 41 19.89 5.06 0.11
N LEU A 42 19.70 3.86 -0.45
CA LEU A 42 20.64 3.26 -1.41
C LEU A 42 20.56 3.88 -2.80
N LYS A 43 19.40 4.43 -3.18
CA LYS A 43 19.15 4.89 -4.56
C LYS A 43 19.08 6.41 -4.70
N CYS A 44 18.96 7.14 -3.60
CA CYS A 44 18.78 8.59 -3.59
C CYS A 44 19.71 9.26 -2.58
N ASN A 45 20.10 10.51 -2.87
CA ASN A 45 21.00 11.28 -2.02
C ASN A 45 20.34 11.67 -0.68
N LYS A 46 19.04 11.95 -0.72
CA LYS A 46 18.22 12.28 0.46
C LYS A 46 16.94 11.49 0.43
N THR A 47 16.45 11.13 1.62
CA THR A 47 15.19 10.41 1.81
C THR A 47 14.22 11.26 2.60
N LEU A 48 13.01 11.43 2.07
CA LEU A 48 11.87 12.04 2.73
C LEU A 48 10.80 10.97 2.98
N VAL A 49 10.31 10.90 4.21
CA VAL A 49 9.22 10.02 4.62
C VAL A 49 8.02 10.88 5.00
N SER A 50 6.83 10.62 4.46
CA SER A 50 5.63 11.26 4.99
C SER A 50 4.99 10.38 6.06
N ILE A 51 4.42 11.03 7.09
CA ILE A 51 3.51 10.40 8.05
C ILE A 51 2.20 11.16 7.98
N TYR A 52 1.23 10.63 7.23
CA TYR A 52 -0.07 11.28 7.08
C TYR A 52 -1.19 10.26 6.91
N VAL A 53 -2.11 10.21 7.87
CA VAL A 53 -3.31 9.37 7.81
C VAL A 53 -4.40 10.14 7.07
N ASN A 54 -4.55 9.86 5.78
CA ASN A 54 -5.47 10.59 4.91
C ASN A 54 -6.93 10.16 5.16
N PRO A 55 -7.81 11.03 5.69
CA PRO A 55 -9.20 10.65 5.98
C PRO A 55 -9.99 10.28 4.71
N LYS A 56 -9.66 10.87 3.57
CA LYS A 56 -10.38 10.65 2.30
C LYS A 56 -10.19 9.25 1.71
N GLN A 57 -9.21 8.48 2.15
CA GLN A 57 -9.04 7.09 1.69
C GLN A 57 -9.72 6.04 2.58
N PHE A 58 -10.42 6.49 3.63
CA PHE A 58 -11.20 5.61 4.50
C PHE A 58 -12.68 5.73 4.15
N ASN A 59 -13.28 4.63 3.74
CA ASN A 59 -14.72 4.55 3.47
C ASN A 59 -15.55 4.20 4.73
N ASN A 60 -14.88 3.96 5.87
CA ASN A 60 -15.49 3.66 7.15
C ASN A 60 -14.83 4.52 8.25
N LYS A 61 -15.63 5.34 8.94
CA LYS A 61 -15.18 6.19 10.05
C LYS A 61 -14.53 5.39 11.19
N LYS A 62 -15.05 4.17 11.47
CA LYS A 62 -14.49 3.27 12.50
C LYS A 62 -13.09 2.74 12.12
N ASP A 63 -12.82 2.44 10.83
CA ASP A 63 -11.48 2.05 10.36
C ASP A 63 -10.50 3.23 10.48
N PHE A 64 -10.96 4.45 10.18
CA PHE A 64 -10.14 5.65 10.33
C PHE A 64 -9.80 5.97 11.79
N SER A 65 -10.77 5.90 12.70
CA SER A 65 -10.55 6.19 14.14
C SER A 65 -9.65 5.15 14.79
N LYS A 66 -9.81 3.86 14.43
CA LYS A 66 -9.01 2.74 14.97
C LYS A 66 -7.68 2.53 14.26
N TYR A 67 -7.38 3.30 13.19
CA TYR A 67 -6.12 3.13 12.50
C TYR A 67 -4.94 3.44 13.44
N PRO A 68 -3.96 2.52 13.59
CA PRO A 68 -2.87 2.68 14.54
C PRO A 68 -2.04 3.95 14.27
N ARG A 69 -1.80 4.74 15.32
CA ARG A 69 -1.00 5.97 15.28
C ARG A 69 -0.07 6.01 16.48
N ASN A 70 1.22 6.13 16.24
CA ASN A 70 2.21 6.35 17.31
C ASN A 70 3.38 7.18 16.75
N ILE A 71 3.17 8.49 16.68
CA ILE A 71 4.12 9.40 16.03
C ILE A 71 5.48 9.42 16.75
N THR A 72 5.47 9.36 18.07
CA THR A 72 6.70 9.35 18.89
C THR A 72 7.56 8.12 18.57
N ARG A 73 6.94 6.94 18.52
CA ARG A 73 7.63 5.71 18.12
C ARG A 73 8.12 5.77 16.67
N ASP A 74 7.31 6.29 15.77
CA ASP A 74 7.67 6.40 14.36
C ASP A 74 8.86 7.33 14.18
N LEU A 75 8.90 8.49 14.86
CA LEU A 75 10.04 9.40 14.84
C LEU A 75 11.32 8.79 15.40
N LYS A 76 11.23 8.02 16.51
CA LYS A 76 12.37 7.26 17.04
C LYS A 76 12.93 6.28 16.01
N ILE A 77 12.04 5.55 15.31
CA ILE A 77 12.44 4.62 14.23
C ILE A 77 13.12 5.39 13.10
N LEU A 78 12.52 6.47 12.59
CA LEU A 78 13.08 7.25 11.48
C LEU A 78 14.43 7.87 11.82
N LYS A 79 14.61 8.34 13.07
CA LYS A 79 15.90 8.84 13.58
C LYS A 79 16.97 7.74 13.60
N LYS A 80 16.63 6.53 14.09
CA LYS A 80 17.51 5.35 14.10
C LYS A 80 18.01 4.99 12.69
N PHE A 81 17.11 5.08 11.68
CA PHE A 81 17.47 4.80 10.28
C PHE A 81 18.06 6.03 9.55
N LYS A 82 18.40 7.11 10.27
CA LYS A 82 19.04 8.32 9.74
C LYS A 82 18.30 8.87 8.50
N VAL A 83 16.95 8.96 8.58
CA VAL A 83 16.12 9.60 7.56
C VAL A 83 16.42 11.10 7.55
N ASN A 84 16.51 11.72 6.37
CA ASN A 84 16.86 13.14 6.25
C ASN A 84 15.68 14.04 6.64
N TYR A 85 14.50 13.76 6.07
CA TYR A 85 13.30 14.59 6.22
C TYR A 85 12.07 13.75 6.58
N VAL A 86 11.26 14.26 7.48
CA VAL A 86 9.95 13.67 7.84
C VAL A 86 8.89 14.72 7.65
N PHE A 87 7.95 14.49 6.74
CA PHE A 87 6.85 15.40 6.46
C PHE A 87 5.58 14.93 7.17
N ILE A 88 5.09 15.76 8.10
CA ILE A 88 3.91 15.47 8.95
C ILE A 88 2.91 16.61 8.82
N PRO A 89 2.25 16.73 7.66
CA PRO A 89 1.32 17.84 7.43
C PRO A 89 0.00 17.62 8.15
N SER A 90 -0.69 18.73 8.45
CA SER A 90 -2.10 18.69 8.83
C SER A 90 -2.99 18.48 7.60
N THR A 91 -4.24 18.02 7.82
CA THR A 91 -5.23 17.92 6.74
C THR A 91 -5.53 19.28 6.12
N LYS A 92 -5.61 20.34 6.95
CA LYS A 92 -5.81 21.72 6.49
C LYS A 92 -4.69 22.14 5.53
N GLU A 93 -3.45 21.85 5.88
CA GLU A 93 -2.28 22.17 5.06
C GLU A 93 -2.32 21.49 3.68
N ILE A 94 -2.63 20.20 3.63
CA ILE A 94 -2.65 19.44 2.37
C ILE A 94 -3.83 19.82 1.47
N PHE A 95 -5.00 20.07 2.06
CA PHE A 95 -6.25 20.32 1.30
C PHE A 95 -6.66 21.80 1.28
N LYS A 96 -5.80 22.72 1.68
CA LYS A 96 -6.04 24.18 1.61
C LYS A 96 -6.50 24.60 0.20
N GLU A 97 -5.83 24.11 -0.83
CA GLU A 97 -6.20 24.33 -2.22
C GLU A 97 -7.24 23.29 -2.66
N LYS A 98 -8.43 23.77 -3.05
CA LYS A 98 -9.45 22.90 -3.64
C LYS A 98 -8.95 22.40 -5.00
N ARG A 99 -9.27 21.15 -5.32
CA ARG A 99 -8.98 20.59 -6.65
C ARG A 99 -10.08 21.00 -7.62
N ILE A 100 -9.71 21.49 -8.81
CA ILE A 100 -10.66 21.88 -9.86
C ILE A 100 -11.42 20.64 -10.36
N LYS A 101 -10.70 19.53 -10.64
CA LYS A 101 -11.31 18.28 -11.09
C LYS A 101 -11.10 17.16 -10.07
N LYS A 102 -12.17 16.47 -9.67
CA LYS A 102 -12.08 15.28 -8.82
C LYS A 102 -11.39 14.14 -9.59
N ILE A 103 -10.57 13.35 -8.90
CA ILE A 103 -10.06 12.09 -9.46
C ILE A 103 -11.19 11.08 -9.40
N ILE A 104 -11.55 10.51 -10.54
CA ILE A 104 -12.57 9.45 -10.66
C ILE A 104 -11.87 8.22 -11.20
N LEU A 105 -12.05 7.10 -10.51
CA LEU A 105 -11.51 5.82 -10.97
C LEU A 105 -12.40 5.26 -12.10
N PRO A 106 -11.85 4.97 -13.29
CA PRO A 106 -12.61 4.37 -14.38
C PRO A 106 -13.24 3.03 -13.96
N ASN A 107 -14.39 2.67 -14.54
CA ASN A 107 -15.13 1.47 -14.15
C ASN A 107 -14.32 0.18 -14.30
N ASN A 108 -13.49 0.07 -15.34
CA ASN A 108 -12.59 -1.08 -15.55
C ASN A 108 -11.47 -1.20 -14.51
N GLN A 109 -11.25 -0.18 -13.67
CA GLN A 109 -10.32 -0.20 -12.55
C GLN A 109 -11.03 -0.42 -11.19
N LYS A 110 -12.37 -0.46 -11.15
CA LYS A 110 -13.16 -0.77 -9.95
C LYS A 110 -13.20 -2.27 -9.66
N ILE A 111 -12.04 -2.87 -9.59
CA ILE A 111 -11.79 -4.30 -9.32
C ILE A 111 -11.12 -4.49 -7.96
N LEU A 112 -11.02 -5.73 -7.46
CA LEU A 112 -10.33 -6.05 -6.22
C LEU A 112 -10.76 -5.13 -5.06
N CYS A 113 -9.81 -4.47 -4.39
CA CYS A 113 -10.11 -3.54 -3.29
C CYS A 113 -11.04 -2.38 -3.70
N ALA A 114 -10.95 -1.88 -4.93
CA ALA A 114 -11.78 -0.79 -5.41
C ALA A 114 -13.28 -1.17 -5.44
N LYS A 115 -13.60 -2.43 -5.74
CA LYS A 115 -14.97 -2.95 -5.72
C LYS A 115 -15.58 -2.93 -4.31
N PHE A 116 -14.78 -3.24 -3.29
CA PHE A 116 -15.23 -3.39 -1.89
C PHE A 116 -15.02 -2.13 -1.03
N ARG A 117 -14.27 -1.16 -1.53
CA ARG A 117 -13.93 0.07 -0.82
C ARG A 117 -14.17 1.29 -1.70
N LYS A 118 -15.44 1.66 -1.88
CA LYS A 118 -15.85 2.81 -2.71
C LYS A 118 -15.13 4.09 -2.25
N GLY A 119 -14.55 4.86 -3.18
CA GLY A 119 -13.84 6.11 -2.90
C GLY A 119 -12.42 5.96 -2.33
N HIS A 120 -12.01 4.75 -1.96
CA HIS A 120 -10.69 4.51 -1.37
C HIS A 120 -9.54 4.93 -2.29
N PHE A 121 -9.53 4.45 -3.52
CA PHE A 121 -8.44 4.75 -4.44
C PHE A 121 -8.49 6.16 -4.99
N GLU A 122 -9.68 6.74 -5.12
CA GLU A 122 -9.82 8.15 -5.43
C GLU A 122 -9.14 9.01 -4.34
N GLY A 123 -9.33 8.65 -3.06
CA GLY A 123 -8.65 9.29 -1.94
C GLY A 123 -7.14 9.06 -1.95
N VAL A 124 -6.68 7.84 -2.28
CA VAL A 124 -5.25 7.52 -2.42
C VAL A 124 -4.62 8.31 -3.57
N LEU A 125 -5.26 8.33 -4.72
CA LEU A 125 -4.75 9.05 -5.89
C LEU A 125 -4.72 10.57 -5.65
N ASP A 126 -5.73 11.12 -4.94
CA ASP A 126 -5.74 12.55 -4.59
C ASP A 126 -4.56 12.92 -3.70
N ILE A 127 -4.28 12.16 -2.64
CA ILE A 127 -3.15 12.46 -1.77
C ILE A 127 -1.80 12.23 -2.45
N MET A 128 -1.66 11.18 -3.24
CA MET A 128 -0.41 10.88 -3.95
C MET A 128 -0.10 11.94 -5.03
N ASP A 129 -1.11 12.42 -5.76
CA ASP A 129 -0.95 13.51 -6.72
C ASP A 129 -0.47 14.79 -6.02
N ARG A 130 -1.08 15.15 -4.87
CA ARG A 130 -0.66 16.31 -4.07
C ARG A 130 0.77 16.15 -3.55
N PHE A 131 1.12 15.00 -3.02
CA PHE A 131 2.46 14.75 -2.49
C PHE A 131 3.51 14.76 -3.60
N ILE A 132 3.28 14.07 -4.70
CA ILE A 132 4.26 14.02 -5.80
C ILE A 132 4.44 15.40 -6.43
N LYS A 133 3.36 16.17 -6.64
CA LYS A 133 3.44 17.56 -7.10
C LYS A 133 4.24 18.45 -6.13
N LEU A 134 3.98 18.32 -4.83
CA LEU A 134 4.57 19.19 -3.80
C LEU A 134 6.02 18.85 -3.49
N ILE A 135 6.35 17.55 -3.40
CA ILE A 135 7.68 17.03 -3.03
C ILE A 135 8.62 17.01 -4.24
N ASN A 136 8.07 16.79 -5.43
CA ASN A 136 8.79 16.60 -6.70
C ASN A 136 9.94 15.56 -6.57
N PRO A 137 9.69 14.35 -6.08
CA PRO A 137 10.74 13.36 -5.87
C PRO A 137 11.20 12.74 -7.19
N LYS A 138 12.47 12.36 -7.29
CA LYS A 138 12.98 11.56 -8.41
C LYS A 138 12.40 10.15 -8.40
N LEU A 139 12.36 9.52 -7.22
CA LEU A 139 11.83 8.17 -7.01
C LEU A 139 10.83 8.17 -5.86
N THR A 140 9.69 7.50 -6.05
CA THR A 140 8.74 7.18 -4.98
C THR A 140 8.77 5.68 -4.68
N PHE A 141 9.06 5.30 -3.44
CA PHE A 141 9.20 3.90 -3.03
C PHE A 141 7.89 3.37 -2.48
N MET A 142 7.33 2.35 -3.13
CA MET A 142 6.06 1.74 -2.74
C MET A 142 6.20 0.22 -2.59
N GLY A 143 5.50 -0.34 -1.59
CA GLY A 143 5.51 -1.76 -1.30
C GLY A 143 4.62 -2.56 -2.25
N GLU A 144 5.13 -3.68 -2.74
CA GLU A 144 4.40 -4.64 -3.59
C GLU A 144 3.17 -5.24 -2.91
N LYS A 145 3.14 -5.27 -1.58
CA LYS A 145 1.98 -5.74 -0.81
C LYS A 145 0.69 -5.02 -1.22
N ASP A 146 0.73 -3.73 -1.47
CA ASP A 146 -0.41 -2.92 -1.90
C ASP A 146 -0.39 -2.76 -3.43
N TYR A 147 -0.27 -3.90 -4.17
CA TYR A 147 0.00 -3.92 -5.60
C TYR A 147 -1.01 -3.15 -6.44
N GLN A 148 -2.31 -3.25 -6.15
CA GLN A 148 -3.34 -2.48 -6.85
C GLN A 148 -3.13 -0.97 -6.64
N GLN A 149 -2.77 -0.54 -5.44
CA GLN A 149 -2.45 0.86 -5.14
C GLN A 149 -1.24 1.32 -5.95
N LEU A 150 -0.15 0.53 -5.93
CA LEU A 150 1.06 0.82 -6.69
C LEU A 150 0.77 0.94 -8.19
N PHE A 151 0.00 -0.01 -8.75
CA PHE A 151 -0.40 0.00 -10.14
C PHE A 151 -1.19 1.27 -10.51
N LEU A 152 -2.18 1.64 -9.70
CA LEU A 152 -3.00 2.82 -9.95
C LEU A 152 -2.21 4.12 -9.81
N VAL A 153 -1.36 4.24 -8.80
CA VAL A 153 -0.49 5.42 -8.62
C VAL A 153 0.48 5.55 -9.79
N ASN A 154 1.09 4.44 -10.23
CA ASN A 154 1.97 4.47 -11.39
C ASN A 154 1.21 4.89 -12.65
N LYS A 155 0.04 4.32 -12.90
CA LYS A 155 -0.77 4.60 -14.09
C LYS A 155 -1.30 6.02 -14.17
N PHE A 156 -1.81 6.57 -13.06
CA PHE A 156 -2.55 7.83 -13.07
C PHE A 156 -1.76 9.03 -12.55
N ILE A 157 -0.70 8.82 -11.78
CA ILE A 157 0.03 9.89 -11.11
C ILE A 157 1.46 9.99 -11.62
N SER A 158 2.22 8.89 -11.65
CA SER A 158 3.64 8.93 -12.03
C SER A 158 3.87 9.40 -13.45
N ASN A 159 3.01 9.00 -14.38
CA ASN A 159 3.11 9.42 -15.79
C ASN A 159 2.84 10.92 -15.98
N LYS A 160 2.13 11.56 -15.05
CA LYS A 160 1.85 13.00 -15.07
C LYS A 160 3.05 13.85 -14.64
N TYR A 161 3.91 13.29 -13.82
CA TYR A 161 5.10 13.94 -13.28
C TYR A 161 6.34 13.14 -13.69
N LYS A 162 7.49 13.76 -13.80
CA LYS A 162 8.78 13.09 -14.07
C LYS A 162 9.25 12.22 -12.89
N ASN A 163 8.29 11.54 -12.23
CA ASN A 163 8.51 10.69 -11.06
C ASN A 163 8.45 9.22 -11.47
N LYS A 164 9.37 8.40 -10.96
CA LYS A 164 9.35 6.94 -11.17
C LYS A 164 8.98 6.23 -9.87
N ILE A 165 8.04 5.28 -9.96
CA ILE A 165 7.72 4.39 -8.85
C ILE A 165 8.78 3.30 -8.76
N TYR A 166 9.40 3.17 -7.60
CA TYR A 166 10.29 2.06 -7.28
C TYR A 166 9.52 1.01 -6.47
N LEU A 167 9.28 -0.15 -7.11
CA LEU A 167 8.61 -1.28 -6.47
C LEU A 167 9.56 -1.96 -5.48
N CYS A 168 9.11 -2.12 -4.23
CA CYS A 168 9.83 -2.85 -3.19
C CYS A 168 9.08 -4.14 -2.82
N LYS A 169 9.79 -5.26 -2.81
CA LYS A 169 9.22 -6.57 -2.48
C LYS A 169 8.52 -6.57 -1.13
N THR A 170 7.47 -7.36 -1.01
CA THR A 170 6.72 -7.57 0.23
C THR A 170 7.63 -8.18 1.30
N VAL A 171 7.72 -7.52 2.46
CA VAL A 171 8.40 -8.08 3.64
C VAL A 171 7.41 -8.89 4.44
N ARG A 172 7.79 -10.12 4.79
CA ARG A 172 6.97 -11.07 5.53
C ARG A 172 7.57 -11.43 6.87
N ALA A 173 6.73 -11.79 7.83
CA ALA A 173 7.14 -12.40 9.09
C ALA A 173 7.63 -13.86 8.85
N LYS A 174 8.27 -14.48 9.85
CA LYS A 174 8.72 -15.88 9.78
C LYS A 174 7.60 -16.88 9.41
N ASN A 175 6.36 -16.58 9.81
CA ASN A 175 5.17 -17.39 9.49
C ASN A 175 4.53 -17.02 8.13
N PHE A 176 5.21 -16.33 7.22
CA PHE A 176 4.77 -15.87 5.89
C PHE A 176 3.78 -14.70 5.87
N LEU A 177 3.26 -14.25 7.01
CA LEU A 177 2.35 -13.11 7.06
C LEU A 177 3.01 -11.84 6.48
N ALA A 178 2.36 -11.20 5.53
CA ALA A 178 2.80 -9.90 5.01
C ALA A 178 2.71 -8.83 6.12
N LEU A 179 3.79 -8.07 6.31
CA LEU A 179 3.81 -7.03 7.35
C LEU A 179 2.87 -5.88 6.99
N SER A 180 2.07 -5.48 7.97
CA SER A 180 1.09 -4.41 7.85
C SER A 180 0.89 -3.73 9.21
N SER A 181 0.61 -2.42 9.20
CA SER A 181 0.21 -1.71 10.42
C SER A 181 -1.05 -2.31 11.08
N ARG A 182 -1.92 -2.95 10.29
CA ARG A 182 -3.10 -3.67 10.84
C ARG A 182 -2.75 -4.94 11.62
N ASN A 183 -1.53 -5.47 11.48
CA ASN A 183 -1.09 -6.60 12.30
C ASN A 183 -1.06 -6.25 13.79
N TYR A 184 -0.88 -4.98 14.17
CA TYR A 184 -0.96 -4.52 15.56
C TYR A 184 -2.38 -4.61 16.18
N LEU A 185 -3.40 -4.84 15.35
CA LEU A 185 -4.78 -5.03 15.81
C LEU A 185 -5.13 -6.50 16.04
N LEU A 186 -4.19 -7.42 15.81
CA LEU A 186 -4.38 -8.85 15.91
C LEU A 186 -3.72 -9.41 17.16
N SER A 187 -4.39 -10.33 17.84
CA SER A 187 -3.82 -11.15 18.90
C SER A 187 -2.75 -12.11 18.35
N LYS A 188 -1.97 -12.73 19.22
CA LYS A 188 -0.94 -13.73 18.85
C LYS A 188 -1.54 -14.90 18.05
N ASN A 189 -2.70 -15.42 18.48
CA ASN A 189 -3.39 -16.51 17.78
C ASN A 189 -3.89 -16.08 16.38
N GLU A 190 -4.41 -14.87 16.26
CA GLU A 190 -4.84 -14.30 14.98
C GLU A 190 -3.68 -14.05 14.03
N LEU A 191 -2.52 -13.59 14.53
CA LEU A 191 -1.29 -13.48 13.74
C LEU A 191 -0.80 -14.83 13.22
N ASN A 192 -0.88 -15.90 14.05
CA ASN A 192 -0.55 -17.24 13.63
C ASN A 192 -1.51 -17.75 12.56
N LYS A 193 -2.83 -17.57 12.76
CA LYS A 193 -3.86 -17.90 11.77
C LYS A 193 -3.63 -17.17 10.44
N ALA A 194 -3.35 -15.86 10.48
CA ALA A 194 -3.02 -15.08 9.28
C ALA A 194 -1.77 -15.61 8.55
N GLY A 195 -0.77 -16.06 9.29
CA GLY A 195 0.43 -16.68 8.74
C GLY A 195 0.14 -18.01 8.05
N GLN A 196 -0.71 -18.86 8.66
CA GLN A 196 -1.14 -20.13 8.05
C GLN A 196 -1.92 -19.88 6.74
N ILE A 197 -2.79 -18.88 6.71
CA ILE A 197 -3.51 -18.46 5.50
C ILE A 197 -2.51 -18.01 4.42
N ALA A 198 -1.54 -17.17 4.77
CA ALA A 198 -0.53 -16.70 3.83
C ALA A 198 0.32 -17.86 3.27
N LYS A 199 0.71 -18.84 4.11
CA LYS A 199 1.43 -20.04 3.69
C LYS A 199 0.60 -20.91 2.74
N TYR A 200 -0.70 -21.08 3.03
CA TYR A 200 -1.62 -21.79 2.14
C TYR A 200 -1.72 -21.10 0.76
N LEU A 201 -1.90 -19.78 0.74
CA LEU A 201 -2.02 -19.00 -0.50
C LEU A 201 -0.72 -18.99 -1.31
N PHE A 202 0.43 -18.99 -0.64
CA PHE A 202 1.74 -19.12 -1.30
C PHE A 202 1.84 -20.47 -2.03
N LYS A 203 1.45 -21.59 -1.36
CA LYS A 203 1.40 -22.91 -1.99
C LYS A 203 0.36 -22.96 -3.13
N LEU A 204 -0.84 -22.40 -2.91
CA LEU A 204 -1.85 -22.32 -3.97
C LEU A 204 -1.30 -21.60 -5.20
N LYS A 205 -0.60 -20.48 -5.02
CA LYS A 205 -0.02 -19.73 -6.14
C LYS A 205 0.97 -20.57 -6.96
N SER A 206 1.79 -21.43 -6.32
CA SER A 206 2.75 -22.28 -7.03
C SER A 206 2.07 -23.38 -7.86
N THR A 207 0.85 -23.80 -7.50
CA THR A 207 0.08 -24.80 -8.26
C THR A 207 -0.73 -24.20 -9.42
N LEU A 208 -0.89 -22.87 -9.47
CA LEU A 208 -1.62 -22.19 -10.52
C LEU A 208 -0.78 -22.14 -11.80
N LYS A 209 -0.98 -23.12 -12.66
CA LYS A 209 -0.46 -23.08 -14.05
C LYS A 209 -1.46 -22.35 -14.96
N ASN A 210 -1.00 -21.83 -16.06
CA ASN A 210 -1.84 -21.14 -17.04
C ASN A 210 -2.76 -22.15 -17.76
N ASN A 211 -3.86 -22.53 -17.13
CA ASN A 211 -4.87 -23.35 -17.76
C ASN A 211 -6.25 -22.65 -17.75
N ASN A 212 -7.13 -23.09 -18.65
CA ASN A 212 -8.46 -22.51 -18.85
C ASN A 212 -9.40 -22.70 -17.63
N GLN A 213 -9.04 -23.53 -16.65
CA GLN A 213 -9.87 -23.84 -15.46
C GLN A 213 -9.49 -23.05 -14.21
N ILE A 214 -8.53 -22.09 -14.33
CA ILE A 214 -8.05 -21.33 -13.16
C ILE A 214 -9.21 -20.64 -12.41
N HIS A 215 -10.19 -20.08 -13.12
CA HIS A 215 -11.31 -19.40 -12.49
C HIS A 215 -12.18 -20.33 -11.63
N ASN A 216 -12.56 -21.50 -12.13
CA ASN A 216 -13.35 -22.46 -11.37
C ASN A 216 -12.56 -23.01 -10.17
N ASN A 217 -11.29 -23.30 -10.36
CA ASN A 217 -10.42 -23.75 -9.30
C ASN A 217 -10.29 -22.70 -8.18
N ILE A 218 -10.18 -21.41 -8.51
CA ILE A 218 -10.09 -20.34 -7.53
C ILE A 218 -11.39 -20.17 -6.73
N LEU A 219 -12.56 -20.35 -7.34
CA LEU A 219 -13.84 -20.31 -6.62
C LEU A 219 -13.96 -21.44 -5.61
N ILE A 220 -13.59 -22.66 -6.00
CA ILE A 220 -13.54 -23.82 -5.09
C ILE A 220 -12.55 -23.54 -3.95
N LYS A 221 -11.33 -23.13 -4.28
CA LYS A 221 -10.30 -22.82 -3.27
C LYS A 221 -10.68 -21.68 -2.34
N LYS A 222 -11.46 -20.69 -2.81
CA LYS A 222 -12.03 -19.65 -1.95
C LYS A 222 -12.97 -20.26 -0.90
N LYS A 223 -13.90 -21.14 -1.29
CA LYS A 223 -14.83 -21.82 -0.38
C LYS A 223 -14.09 -22.70 0.63
N GLU A 224 -13.13 -23.51 0.17
CA GLU A 224 -12.27 -24.32 1.04
C GLU A 224 -11.54 -23.48 2.09
N LEU A 225 -10.92 -22.36 1.67
CA LEU A 225 -10.19 -21.46 2.54
C LEU A 225 -11.10 -20.84 3.60
N GLN A 226 -12.32 -20.41 3.20
CA GLN A 226 -13.33 -19.87 4.12
C GLN A 226 -13.73 -20.89 5.18
N LYS A 227 -14.02 -22.12 4.78
CA LYS A 227 -14.38 -23.23 5.69
C LYS A 227 -13.22 -23.60 6.61
N LYS A 228 -12.03 -23.86 6.04
CA LYS A 228 -10.84 -24.30 6.76
C LYS A 228 -10.41 -23.35 7.87
N PHE A 229 -10.45 -22.03 7.60
CA PHE A 229 -9.97 -21.03 8.53
C PHE A 229 -11.08 -20.25 9.22
N ASN A 230 -12.35 -20.59 8.97
CA ASN A 230 -13.51 -19.86 9.48
C ASN A 230 -13.31 -18.33 9.34
N ILE A 231 -13.23 -17.87 8.08
CA ILE A 231 -12.98 -16.47 7.73
C ILE A 231 -13.92 -15.97 6.62
N LYS A 232 -14.20 -14.68 6.63
CA LYS A 232 -14.86 -14.01 5.51
C LYS A 232 -13.80 -13.58 4.49
N ILE A 233 -14.04 -13.85 3.20
CA ILE A 233 -13.18 -13.45 2.08
C ILE A 233 -13.97 -12.53 1.15
N ASP A 234 -13.52 -11.28 0.99
CA ASP A 234 -14.09 -10.36 0.00
C ASP A 234 -13.81 -10.88 -1.41
N TYR A 235 -12.55 -11.11 -1.70
CA TYR A 235 -12.12 -11.69 -2.98
C TYR A 235 -10.91 -12.61 -2.81
N LEU A 236 -10.85 -13.61 -3.68
CA LEU A 236 -9.67 -14.39 -4.04
C LEU A 236 -9.68 -14.43 -5.56
N GLU A 237 -8.73 -13.76 -6.21
CA GLU A 237 -8.73 -13.57 -7.66
C GLU A 237 -7.32 -13.67 -8.23
N VAL A 238 -7.22 -14.28 -9.42
CA VAL A 238 -6.00 -14.28 -10.22
C VAL A 238 -6.14 -13.29 -11.36
N ARG A 239 -5.15 -12.44 -11.51
CA ARG A 239 -5.14 -11.40 -12.54
C ARG A 239 -3.81 -11.32 -13.25
N ASN A 240 -3.82 -10.76 -14.45
CA ASN A 240 -2.60 -10.41 -15.16
C ASN A 240 -1.79 -9.38 -14.34
N GLU A 241 -0.53 -9.69 -14.08
CA GLU A 241 0.34 -8.83 -13.25
C GLU A 241 0.55 -7.44 -13.87
N LYS A 242 0.68 -7.35 -15.20
CA LYS A 242 1.03 -6.10 -15.87
C LYS A 242 -0.09 -5.06 -15.89
N ASN A 243 -1.35 -5.47 -16.03
CA ASN A 243 -2.47 -4.56 -16.27
C ASN A 243 -3.71 -4.81 -15.42
N LEU A 244 -3.67 -5.82 -14.51
CA LEU A 244 -4.77 -6.24 -13.63
C LEU A 244 -6.05 -6.69 -14.35
N THR A 245 -6.03 -6.92 -15.65
CA THR A 245 -7.17 -7.47 -16.38
C THR A 245 -7.45 -8.93 -15.98
N ALA A 246 -8.57 -9.47 -16.42
CA ALA A 246 -8.82 -10.91 -16.39
C ALA A 246 -7.70 -11.67 -17.12
N LEU A 247 -7.57 -12.95 -16.80
CA LEU A 247 -6.49 -13.76 -17.38
C LEU A 247 -6.68 -13.97 -18.88
N THR A 248 -5.57 -13.83 -19.58
CA THR A 248 -5.39 -14.29 -20.98
C THR A 248 -4.25 -15.31 -21.01
N LYS A 249 -4.25 -16.20 -21.98
CA LYS A 249 -3.19 -17.22 -22.14
C LYS A 249 -1.79 -16.59 -22.10
N ASN A 250 -0.82 -17.32 -21.54
CA ASN A 250 0.61 -16.98 -21.54
C ASN A 250 1.01 -15.64 -20.90
N LYS A 251 0.26 -15.15 -19.91
CA LYS A 251 0.61 -13.94 -19.18
C LYS A 251 1.07 -14.26 -17.75
N LYS A 252 2.00 -13.45 -17.25
CA LYS A 252 2.41 -13.51 -15.85
C LYS A 252 1.23 -13.18 -14.96
N ILE A 253 0.94 -14.05 -14.00
CA ILE A 253 -0.24 -13.99 -13.14
C ILE A 253 0.13 -13.64 -11.72
N ARG A 254 -0.77 -12.95 -11.03
CA ARG A 254 -0.69 -12.61 -9.61
C ARG A 254 -1.99 -13.02 -8.91
N LEU A 255 -1.86 -13.71 -7.78
CA LEU A 255 -2.98 -14.08 -6.92
C LEU A 255 -3.22 -12.96 -5.93
N PHE A 256 -4.45 -12.46 -5.84
CA PHE A 256 -4.86 -11.41 -4.91
C PHE A 256 -5.89 -11.92 -3.92
N VAL A 257 -5.78 -11.50 -2.68
CA VAL A 257 -6.74 -11.85 -1.63
C VAL A 257 -7.07 -10.65 -0.74
N ALA A 258 -8.33 -10.57 -0.30
CA ALA A 258 -8.75 -9.77 0.83
C ALA A 258 -9.67 -10.59 1.71
N TYR A 259 -9.35 -10.66 3.00
CA TYR A 259 -10.09 -11.48 3.97
C TYR A 259 -10.13 -10.78 5.33
N TYR A 260 -11.00 -11.28 6.20
CA TYR A 260 -11.15 -10.78 7.56
C TYR A 260 -10.72 -11.84 8.57
N ILE A 261 -9.95 -11.42 9.56
CA ILE A 261 -9.81 -12.13 10.82
C ILE A 261 -10.59 -11.28 11.84
N ASN A 262 -11.69 -11.82 12.33
CA ASN A 262 -12.69 -11.08 13.09
C ASN A 262 -13.10 -9.78 12.36
N LYS A 263 -12.82 -8.60 12.95
CA LYS A 263 -13.13 -7.29 12.37
C LYS A 263 -11.97 -6.65 11.59
N VAL A 264 -10.81 -7.31 11.54
CA VAL A 264 -9.60 -6.77 10.89
C VAL A 264 -9.51 -7.26 9.46
N ARG A 265 -9.61 -6.34 8.51
CA ARG A 265 -9.44 -6.63 7.08
C ARG A 265 -7.98 -6.67 6.70
N LEU A 266 -7.52 -7.78 6.17
CA LEU A 266 -6.18 -8.01 5.66
C LEU A 266 -6.20 -8.17 4.14
N ILE A 267 -5.11 -7.75 3.49
CA ILE A 267 -4.88 -7.99 2.06
C ILE A 267 -3.49 -8.57 1.85
N ASP A 268 -3.37 -9.39 0.80
CA ASP A 268 -2.08 -9.91 0.35
C ASP A 268 -2.11 -10.19 -1.15
N ASN A 269 -0.93 -10.42 -1.73
CA ASN A 269 -0.79 -10.89 -3.11
C ASN A 269 0.47 -11.74 -3.28
N PHE A 270 0.48 -12.63 -4.29
CA PHE A 270 1.51 -13.64 -4.51
C PHE A 270 1.85 -13.81 -5.98
#